data_3a9bf0d1cd64cd7cd17f40dc70389015
#
_entry.id   3a9bf0d1cd64cd7cd17f40dc70389015
#
_cell.length_a   1.000
_cell.length_b   1.000
_cell.length_c   1.000
_cell.angle_alpha   90.00
_cell.angle_beta   90.00
_cell.angle_gamma   90.00
#
_symmetry.space_group_name_H-M   'P 1'
#
loop_
_entity.id
_entity.type
_entity.pdbx_description
1 polymer ?
#
loop_
_entity_poly.entity_id
_entity_poly.type
_entity_poly.pdbx_seq_one_letter_code
_entity_poly.pdbx_strand_id
1 'polypeptide(L)'
;MTKMTATILIILGIILFITGVIMYAKAPEKPKAPDTSKLAFTVDAAIADGVLTKNEKTSIRKVATDELLDPDQAILDAELKMAGLNIKPETEIIDQNKKSGNDFEKFIVQKFDKKYYIIKNWAGDKYVDGRFAETTPQPDLLIELKQKEGNKLFAVECKWRKNERNESFEFATNEQLDRYRKYETEHKIPVFVAIGMGGEGSNPKQLFIIPLKSLKYNKISIDYLKNFEKQIDKEFFFDKEYGILR
;
A
#
# COMPACT_ATOMS: atom_id res chain seq x y z
N MET A 1 -30.15 45.40 -19.70
CA MET A 1 -30.45 43.96 -19.40
C MET A 1 -31.96 43.78 -19.44
N THR A 2 -32.46 42.94 -20.33
CA THR A 2 -33.89 42.66 -20.45
C THR A 2 -34.38 41.82 -19.27
N LYS A 3 -35.65 41.98 -18.84
CA LYS A 3 -36.22 41.18 -17.73
C LYS A 3 -36.02 39.67 -17.94
N MET A 4 -35.98 39.22 -19.19
CA MET A 4 -35.75 37.82 -19.58
C MET A 4 -34.36 37.32 -19.23
N THR A 5 -33.31 38.12 -19.38
CA THR A 5 -31.93 37.74 -19.01
C THR A 5 -31.73 37.62 -17.51
N ALA A 6 -32.39 38.47 -16.73
CA ALA A 6 -32.34 38.40 -15.25
C ALA A 6 -33.04 37.11 -14.74
N THR A 7 -34.18 36.73 -15.31
CA THR A 7 -34.91 35.51 -14.93
C THR A 7 -34.07 34.25 -15.23
N ILE A 8 -33.40 34.17 -16.39
CA ILE A 8 -32.57 33.05 -16.77
C ILE A 8 -31.36 32.90 -15.79
N LEU A 9 -30.75 34.01 -15.39
CA LEU A 9 -29.64 34.00 -14.42
C LEU A 9 -30.07 33.50 -13.03
N ILE A 10 -31.28 33.89 -12.58
CA ILE A 10 -31.83 33.41 -11.31
C ILE A 10 -32.10 31.91 -11.35
N ILE A 11 -32.68 31.39 -12.41
CA ILE A 11 -32.98 29.96 -12.58
C ILE A 11 -31.67 29.14 -12.63
N LEU A 12 -30.65 29.60 -13.36
CA LEU A 12 -29.31 28.97 -13.38
C LEU A 12 -28.64 28.95 -12.00
N GLY A 13 -28.75 30.06 -11.22
CA GLY A 13 -28.26 30.13 -9.86
C GLY A 13 -28.95 29.14 -8.91
N ILE A 14 -30.27 28.99 -9.03
CA ILE A 14 -31.02 28.02 -8.22
C ILE A 14 -30.64 26.57 -8.60
N ILE A 15 -30.49 26.26 -9.88
CA ILE A 15 -30.05 24.93 -10.33
C ILE A 15 -28.63 24.60 -9.79
N LEU A 16 -27.69 25.54 -9.89
CA LEU A 16 -26.35 25.37 -9.35
C LEU A 16 -26.34 25.19 -7.83
N PHE A 17 -27.17 25.90 -7.09
CA PHE A 17 -27.33 25.75 -5.66
C PHE A 17 -27.90 24.38 -5.29
N ILE A 18 -28.97 23.93 -5.97
CA ILE A 18 -29.61 22.62 -5.74
C ILE A 18 -28.61 21.49 -6.05
N THR A 19 -27.88 21.56 -7.18
CA THR A 19 -26.85 20.56 -7.52
C THR A 19 -25.70 20.56 -6.52
N GLY A 20 -25.27 21.71 -6.03
CA GLY A 20 -24.27 21.85 -4.97
C GLY A 20 -24.71 21.19 -3.64
N VAL A 21 -25.97 21.43 -3.24
CA VAL A 21 -26.56 20.82 -2.04
C VAL A 21 -26.69 19.29 -2.20
N ILE A 22 -27.10 18.80 -3.38
CA ILE A 22 -27.19 17.35 -3.65
C ILE A 22 -25.80 16.70 -3.64
N MET A 23 -24.79 17.35 -4.21
CA MET A 23 -23.41 16.86 -4.17
C MET A 23 -22.85 16.85 -2.75
N TYR A 24 -23.16 17.86 -1.93
CA TYR A 24 -22.74 17.91 -0.53
C TYR A 24 -23.45 16.83 0.32
N ALA A 25 -24.73 16.60 0.10
CA ALA A 25 -25.50 15.55 0.78
C ALA A 25 -25.09 14.12 0.38
N LYS A 26 -24.39 13.95 -0.77
CA LYS A 26 -23.82 12.69 -1.26
C LYS A 26 -22.33 12.56 -0.98
N ALA A 27 -21.73 13.51 -0.23
CA ALA A 27 -20.34 13.36 0.19
C ALA A 27 -20.19 12.05 0.99
N PRO A 28 -19.20 11.20 0.69
CA PRO A 28 -19.00 9.96 1.42
C PRO A 28 -18.82 10.28 2.91
N GLU A 29 -19.58 9.62 3.76
CA GLU A 29 -19.40 9.71 5.21
C GLU A 29 -17.93 9.41 5.54
N LYS A 30 -17.36 10.17 6.46
CA LYS A 30 -16.03 9.85 6.99
C LYS A 30 -16.05 8.42 7.52
N PRO A 31 -15.07 7.57 7.17
CA PRO A 31 -15.00 6.23 7.69
C PRO A 31 -15.09 6.27 9.23
N LYS A 32 -16.06 5.55 9.77
CA LYS A 32 -16.26 5.43 11.22
C LYS A 32 -15.01 4.80 11.82
N ALA A 33 -14.52 5.36 12.92
CA ALA A 33 -13.44 4.72 13.67
C ALA A 33 -13.88 3.31 14.12
N PRO A 34 -12.99 2.30 14.09
CA PRO A 34 -13.32 0.94 14.51
C PRO A 34 -13.83 0.92 15.96
N ASP A 35 -14.94 0.24 16.19
CA ASP A 35 -15.50 0.06 17.53
C ASP A 35 -14.98 -1.24 18.17
N THR A 36 -13.82 -1.15 18.78
CA THR A 36 -13.18 -2.27 19.45
C THR A 36 -13.99 -2.81 20.63
N SER A 37 -14.95 -2.04 21.17
CA SER A 37 -15.79 -2.47 22.29
C SER A 37 -16.77 -3.57 21.91
N LYS A 38 -17.30 -3.55 20.69
CA LYS A 38 -18.16 -4.62 20.17
C LYS A 38 -17.39 -5.92 19.97
N LEU A 39 -16.17 -5.84 19.43
CA LEU A 39 -15.33 -7.01 19.28
C LEU A 39 -14.97 -7.60 20.64
N ALA A 40 -14.55 -6.78 21.61
CA ALA A 40 -14.23 -7.21 22.96
C ALA A 40 -15.43 -7.94 23.61
N PHE A 41 -16.63 -7.36 23.53
CA PHE A 41 -17.86 -7.99 24.05
C PHE A 41 -18.16 -9.33 23.37
N THR A 42 -18.00 -9.41 22.02
CA THR A 42 -18.24 -10.64 21.27
C THR A 42 -17.25 -11.73 21.63
N VAL A 43 -15.97 -11.38 21.82
CA VAL A 43 -14.92 -12.30 22.27
C VAL A 43 -15.23 -12.79 23.69
N ASP A 44 -15.54 -11.89 24.62
CA ASP A 44 -15.83 -12.26 26.01
C ASP A 44 -17.03 -13.22 26.12
N ALA A 45 -18.07 -12.96 25.36
CA ALA A 45 -19.24 -13.85 25.29
C ALA A 45 -18.89 -15.24 24.69
N ALA A 46 -18.05 -15.25 23.66
CA ALA A 46 -17.66 -16.47 22.94
C ALA A 46 -16.74 -17.39 23.76
N ILE A 47 -15.89 -16.83 24.63
CA ILE A 47 -14.96 -17.63 25.46
C ILE A 47 -15.46 -17.94 26.85
N ALA A 48 -16.69 -17.52 27.21
CA ALA A 48 -17.23 -17.59 28.57
C ALA A 48 -17.36 -19.03 29.11
N ASP A 49 -17.58 -20.00 28.24
CA ASP A 49 -17.70 -21.42 28.62
C ASP A 49 -16.37 -22.19 28.49
N GLY A 50 -15.30 -21.53 28.07
CA GLY A 50 -13.97 -22.12 27.91
C GLY A 50 -13.80 -22.93 26.60
N VAL A 51 -14.76 -22.85 25.67
CA VAL A 51 -14.71 -23.54 24.38
C VAL A 51 -15.02 -22.54 23.24
N LEU A 52 -14.13 -22.38 22.27
CA LEU A 52 -14.36 -21.51 21.14
C LEU A 52 -14.87 -22.31 19.93
N THR A 53 -16.18 -22.36 19.78
CA THR A 53 -16.85 -23.13 18.71
C THR A 53 -16.68 -22.50 17.32
N LYS A 54 -16.95 -23.29 16.26
CA LYS A 54 -16.90 -22.79 14.88
C LYS A 54 -17.86 -21.62 14.63
N ASN A 55 -19.03 -21.62 15.24
CA ASN A 55 -20.02 -20.56 15.09
C ASN A 55 -19.55 -19.26 15.77
N GLU A 56 -18.95 -19.36 16.94
CA GLU A 56 -18.38 -18.22 17.66
C GLU A 56 -17.18 -17.61 16.90
N LYS A 57 -16.27 -18.44 16.37
CA LYS A 57 -15.21 -17.97 15.48
C LYS A 57 -15.77 -17.21 14.26
N THR A 58 -16.88 -17.70 13.69
CA THR A 58 -17.55 -17.00 12.59
C THR A 58 -18.14 -15.66 13.02
N SER A 59 -18.72 -15.59 14.22
CA SER A 59 -19.26 -14.34 14.78
C SER A 59 -18.16 -13.32 15.06
N ILE A 60 -17.05 -13.75 15.66
CA ILE A 60 -15.87 -12.89 15.91
C ILE A 60 -15.32 -12.35 14.60
N ARG A 61 -15.12 -13.22 13.59
CA ARG A 61 -14.65 -12.80 12.25
C ARG A 61 -15.56 -11.74 11.63
N LYS A 62 -16.87 -11.95 11.70
CA LYS A 62 -17.85 -11.02 11.15
C LYS A 62 -17.74 -9.64 11.83
N VAL A 63 -17.73 -9.60 13.15
CA VAL A 63 -17.62 -8.33 13.90
C VAL A 63 -16.29 -7.65 13.62
N ALA A 64 -15.17 -8.39 13.59
CA ALA A 64 -13.88 -7.84 13.25
C ALA A 64 -13.88 -7.22 11.83
N THR A 65 -14.44 -7.93 10.84
CA THR A 65 -14.56 -7.41 9.47
C THR A 65 -15.45 -6.18 9.39
N ASP A 66 -16.60 -6.17 10.06
CA ASP A 66 -17.55 -5.05 10.07
C ASP A 66 -16.94 -3.78 10.71
N GLU A 67 -16.03 -3.95 11.67
CA GLU A 67 -15.31 -2.85 12.33
C GLU A 67 -13.92 -2.57 11.72
N LEU A 68 -13.61 -3.14 10.55
CA LEU A 68 -12.34 -2.96 9.83
C LEU A 68 -11.10 -3.45 10.61
N LEU A 69 -11.27 -4.50 11.41
CA LEU A 69 -10.19 -5.17 12.14
C LEU A 69 -9.80 -6.47 11.45
N ASP A 70 -8.60 -6.99 11.73
CA ASP A 70 -8.14 -8.27 11.19
C ASP A 70 -8.93 -9.43 11.82
N PRO A 71 -9.70 -10.23 11.03
CA PRO A 71 -10.55 -11.29 11.57
C PRO A 71 -9.76 -12.49 12.09
N ASP A 72 -8.58 -12.78 11.54
CA ASP A 72 -7.77 -13.93 11.98
C ASP A 72 -6.99 -13.57 13.24
N GLN A 73 -6.50 -12.32 13.36
CA GLN A 73 -5.92 -11.82 14.59
C GLN A 73 -6.94 -11.80 15.73
N ALA A 74 -8.19 -11.38 15.47
CA ALA A 74 -9.25 -11.39 16.46
C ALA A 74 -9.57 -12.80 17.02
N ILE A 75 -9.48 -13.83 16.18
CA ILE A 75 -9.60 -15.23 16.62
C ILE A 75 -8.42 -15.64 17.49
N LEU A 76 -7.21 -15.33 17.07
CA LEU A 76 -5.99 -15.63 17.83
C LEU A 76 -6.03 -14.98 19.21
N ASP A 77 -6.41 -13.70 19.30
CA ASP A 77 -6.56 -12.98 20.57
C ASP A 77 -7.60 -13.63 21.48
N ALA A 78 -8.72 -14.12 20.92
CA ALA A 78 -9.73 -14.85 21.66
C ALA A 78 -9.19 -16.18 22.21
N GLU A 79 -8.44 -16.95 21.40
CA GLU A 79 -7.81 -18.20 21.82
C GLU A 79 -6.77 -17.99 22.92
N LEU A 80 -5.94 -16.95 22.80
CA LEU A 80 -4.94 -16.58 23.80
C LEU A 80 -5.58 -16.12 25.12
N LYS A 81 -6.65 -15.32 25.04
CA LYS A 81 -7.41 -14.89 26.20
C LYS A 81 -8.07 -16.07 26.93
N MET A 82 -8.65 -16.99 26.19
CA MET A 82 -9.22 -18.23 26.72
C MET A 82 -8.15 -19.10 27.42
N ALA A 83 -6.92 -19.15 26.89
CA ALA A 83 -5.80 -19.86 27.49
C ALA A 83 -5.22 -19.17 28.76
N GLY A 84 -5.79 -18.06 29.22
CA GLY A 84 -5.34 -17.31 30.39
C GLY A 84 -4.04 -16.51 30.15
N LEU A 85 -3.60 -16.42 28.92
CA LEU A 85 -2.47 -15.59 28.53
C LEU A 85 -2.98 -14.15 28.38
N ASN A 86 -2.72 -13.32 29.38
CA ASN A 86 -3.13 -11.91 29.42
C ASN A 86 -2.28 -11.07 28.46
N ILE A 87 -2.44 -11.34 27.16
CA ILE A 87 -1.90 -10.48 26.12
C ILE A 87 -2.94 -9.37 25.96
N LYS A 88 -2.54 -8.11 26.13
CA LYS A 88 -3.36 -6.99 25.70
C LYS A 88 -3.76 -7.29 24.26
N PRO A 89 -5.07 -7.29 23.91
CA PRO A 89 -5.46 -7.44 22.52
C PRO A 89 -4.85 -6.26 21.78
N GLU A 90 -3.73 -6.49 21.15
CA GLU A 90 -3.20 -5.64 20.10
C GLU A 90 -4.02 -6.00 18.87
N THR A 91 -5.32 -5.64 18.91
CA THR A 91 -6.12 -5.52 17.70
C THR A 91 -5.36 -4.54 16.86
N GLU A 92 -4.47 -5.05 15.98
CA GLU A 92 -3.80 -4.23 14.99
C GLU A 92 -4.92 -3.54 14.21
N ILE A 93 -5.16 -2.27 14.56
CA ILE A 93 -5.78 -1.34 13.63
C ILE A 93 -4.96 -1.56 12.38
N ILE A 94 -5.57 -2.12 11.32
CA ILE A 94 -4.86 -2.34 10.05
C ILE A 94 -4.23 -1.00 9.74
N ASP A 95 -2.90 -0.90 9.92
CA ASP A 95 -2.20 0.33 9.64
C ASP A 95 -2.44 0.61 8.15
N GLN A 96 -3.31 1.56 7.87
CA GLN A 96 -3.72 1.92 6.51
C GLN A 96 -2.51 2.26 5.66
N ASN A 97 -1.43 2.74 6.29
CA ASN A 97 -0.18 3.03 5.61
C ASN A 97 0.55 1.73 5.23
N LYS A 98 0.60 0.75 6.15
CA LYS A 98 1.19 -0.57 5.90
C LYS A 98 0.40 -1.32 4.81
N LYS A 99 -0.93 -1.33 4.92
CA LYS A 99 -1.81 -1.92 3.91
C LYS A 99 -1.58 -1.30 2.53
N SER A 100 -1.57 0.03 2.45
CA SER A 100 -1.35 0.73 1.17
C SER A 100 0.05 0.46 0.60
N GLY A 101 1.07 0.30 1.45
CA GLY A 101 2.42 -0.13 1.04
C GLY A 101 2.40 -1.53 0.44
N ASN A 102 1.81 -2.49 1.12
CA ASN A 102 1.68 -3.88 0.65
C ASN A 102 0.86 -3.98 -0.65
N ASP A 103 -0.21 -3.21 -0.76
CA ASP A 103 -1.03 -3.16 -1.98
C ASP A 103 -0.25 -2.56 -3.16
N PHE A 104 0.64 -1.59 -2.90
CA PHE A 104 1.50 -1.03 -3.92
C PHE A 104 2.58 -2.03 -4.37
N GLU A 105 3.18 -2.78 -3.46
CA GLU A 105 4.11 -3.87 -3.82
C GLU A 105 3.43 -4.89 -4.75
N LYS A 106 2.19 -5.33 -4.42
CA LYS A 106 1.38 -6.22 -5.28
C LYS A 106 1.12 -5.60 -6.65
N PHE A 107 0.78 -4.31 -6.68
CA PHE A 107 0.58 -3.57 -7.93
C PHE A 107 1.85 -3.58 -8.79
N ILE A 108 3.02 -3.33 -8.21
CA ILE A 108 4.30 -3.38 -8.93
C ILE A 108 4.61 -4.79 -9.44
N VAL A 109 4.38 -5.84 -8.64
CA VAL A 109 4.56 -7.24 -9.08
C VAL A 109 3.72 -7.56 -10.32
N GLN A 110 2.48 -7.07 -10.39
CA GLN A 110 1.57 -7.28 -11.53
C GLN A 110 2.02 -6.58 -12.82
N LYS A 111 2.96 -5.63 -12.73
CA LYS A 111 3.55 -4.96 -13.91
C LYS A 111 4.58 -5.81 -14.66
N PHE A 112 4.96 -6.94 -14.11
CA PHE A 112 5.91 -7.86 -14.73
C PHE A 112 5.18 -9.08 -15.31
N ASP A 113 5.19 -9.22 -16.64
CA ASP A 113 4.61 -10.40 -17.30
C ASP A 113 5.30 -11.69 -16.81
N LYS A 114 4.54 -12.57 -16.16
CA LYS A 114 4.99 -13.86 -15.63
C LYS A 114 5.64 -14.78 -16.68
N LYS A 115 5.38 -14.55 -17.97
CA LYS A 115 6.01 -15.27 -19.07
C LYS A 115 7.50 -15.00 -19.14
N TYR A 116 7.91 -13.75 -18.86
CA TYR A 116 9.29 -13.30 -19.00
C TYR A 116 9.99 -13.10 -17.65
N TYR A 117 9.24 -12.87 -16.57
CA TYR A 117 9.80 -12.52 -15.26
C TYR A 117 9.46 -13.55 -14.20
N ILE A 118 10.39 -13.74 -13.26
CA ILE A 118 10.20 -14.51 -12.03
C ILE A 118 10.46 -13.59 -10.85
N ILE A 119 9.55 -13.55 -9.90
CA ILE A 119 9.78 -12.91 -8.60
C ILE A 119 10.58 -13.91 -7.75
N LYS A 120 11.87 -13.66 -7.55
CA LYS A 120 12.78 -14.54 -6.80
C LYS A 120 12.66 -14.35 -5.30
N ASN A 121 12.41 -13.10 -4.87
CA ASN A 121 12.15 -12.76 -3.49
C ASN A 121 11.15 -11.60 -3.42
N TRP A 122 10.27 -11.67 -2.45
CA TRP A 122 9.33 -10.62 -2.11
C TRP A 122 9.31 -10.44 -0.60
N ALA A 123 9.90 -9.33 -0.12
CA ALA A 123 10.06 -9.03 1.30
C ALA A 123 8.75 -8.57 2.00
N GLY A 124 7.63 -8.55 1.27
CA GLY A 124 6.32 -8.13 1.77
C GLY A 124 5.75 -9.02 2.89
N ASP A 125 6.20 -10.27 2.99
CA ASP A 125 5.81 -11.21 4.05
C ASP A 125 6.85 -11.20 5.19
N LYS A 126 6.90 -10.09 5.92
CA LYS A 126 7.83 -9.90 7.07
C LYS A 126 7.43 -10.66 8.33
N TYR A 127 6.37 -11.46 8.26
CA TYR A 127 5.85 -12.23 9.38
C TYR A 127 6.09 -13.72 9.15
N VAL A 128 7.15 -14.25 9.74
CA VAL A 128 7.43 -15.69 9.73
C VAL A 128 7.49 -16.17 11.18
N ASP A 129 6.70 -17.18 11.53
CA ASP A 129 6.68 -17.87 12.83
C ASP A 129 6.46 -16.94 14.04
N GLY A 130 5.56 -15.95 13.93
CA GLY A 130 5.24 -15.09 15.07
C GLY A 130 6.31 -14.03 15.38
N ARG A 131 7.27 -13.80 14.50
CA ARG A 131 8.32 -12.81 14.65
C ARG A 131 8.31 -11.85 13.50
N PHE A 132 8.39 -10.54 13.79
CA PHE A 132 8.76 -9.56 12.79
C PHE A 132 10.23 -9.76 12.44
N ALA A 133 10.52 -10.06 11.18
CA ALA A 133 11.89 -9.95 10.71
C ALA A 133 12.34 -8.49 10.89
N GLU A 134 13.46 -8.28 11.59
CA GLU A 134 14.15 -6.99 11.58
C GLU A 134 14.27 -6.54 10.13
N THR A 135 14.15 -5.22 9.88
CA THR A 135 14.17 -4.61 8.55
C THR A 135 15.21 -5.30 7.67
N THR A 136 14.70 -6.08 6.72
CA THR A 136 15.56 -6.83 5.79
C THR A 136 16.47 -5.81 5.09
N PRO A 137 17.78 -6.01 5.02
CA PRO A 137 18.70 -5.09 4.34
C PRO A 137 18.52 -5.07 2.82
N GLN A 138 17.58 -5.87 2.31
CA GLN A 138 17.29 -6.08 0.88
C GLN A 138 16.14 -5.20 0.41
N PRO A 139 16.11 -4.80 -0.88
CA PRO A 139 14.94 -4.20 -1.51
C PRO A 139 13.70 -5.11 -1.46
N ASP A 140 12.51 -4.53 -1.58
CA ASP A 140 11.23 -5.24 -1.44
C ASP A 140 11.07 -6.41 -2.42
N LEU A 141 11.55 -6.26 -3.65
CA LEU A 141 11.43 -7.26 -4.71
C LEU A 141 12.78 -7.59 -5.33
N LEU A 142 13.09 -8.87 -5.49
CA LEU A 142 14.16 -9.38 -6.36
C LEU A 142 13.53 -10.08 -7.55
N ILE A 143 13.84 -9.61 -8.77
CA ILE A 143 13.19 -10.02 -10.00
C ILE A 143 14.22 -10.56 -10.99
N GLU A 144 13.89 -11.67 -11.63
CA GLU A 144 14.70 -12.32 -12.66
C GLU A 144 14.01 -12.20 -14.02
N LEU A 145 14.68 -11.60 -14.99
CA LEU A 145 14.29 -11.67 -16.40
C LEU A 145 14.85 -12.97 -17.02
N LYS A 146 13.94 -13.82 -17.51
CA LYS A 146 14.30 -15.05 -18.25
C LYS A 146 14.82 -14.73 -19.63
N GLN A 147 15.97 -15.25 -19.98
CA GLN A 147 16.55 -15.10 -21.32
C GLN A 147 17.30 -16.36 -21.76
N LYS A 148 17.39 -16.54 -23.09
CA LYS A 148 18.14 -17.65 -23.67
C LYS A 148 19.65 -17.58 -23.38
N GLU A 149 20.19 -16.36 -23.27
CA GLU A 149 21.63 -16.08 -23.08
C GLU A 149 22.02 -15.93 -21.60
N GLY A 150 21.18 -16.37 -20.68
CA GLY A 150 21.38 -16.25 -19.25
C GLY A 150 20.48 -15.19 -18.62
N ASN A 151 19.89 -15.57 -17.50
CA ASN A 151 18.94 -14.75 -16.77
C ASN A 151 19.60 -13.48 -16.19
N LYS A 152 18.85 -12.40 -16.09
CA LYS A 152 19.29 -11.13 -15.52
C LYS A 152 18.47 -10.79 -14.29
N LEU A 153 19.17 -10.45 -13.22
CA LEU A 153 18.56 -10.02 -11.96
C LEU A 153 18.54 -8.51 -11.85
N PHE A 154 17.51 -7.99 -11.24
CA PHE A 154 17.41 -6.62 -10.75
C PHE A 154 16.50 -6.58 -9.51
N ALA A 155 16.61 -5.53 -8.72
CA ALA A 155 15.80 -5.35 -7.54
C ALA A 155 14.94 -4.08 -7.63
N VAL A 156 13.80 -4.09 -6.95
CA VAL A 156 12.88 -2.95 -6.88
C VAL A 156 12.50 -2.68 -5.43
N GLU A 157 12.71 -1.46 -4.99
CA GLU A 157 12.18 -0.93 -3.74
C GLU A 157 10.88 -0.19 -4.02
N CYS A 158 9.83 -0.43 -3.26
CA CYS A 158 8.50 0.11 -3.47
C CYS A 158 8.15 1.16 -2.42
N LYS A 159 7.72 2.34 -2.85
CA LYS A 159 7.32 3.45 -1.98
C LYS A 159 6.00 4.05 -2.44
N TRP A 160 4.95 3.93 -1.64
CA TRP A 160 3.68 4.61 -1.91
C TRP A 160 3.51 5.84 -1.02
N ARG A 161 2.93 6.90 -1.59
CA ARG A 161 2.65 8.16 -0.89
C ARG A 161 1.26 8.67 -1.25
N LYS A 162 0.46 8.95 -0.23
CA LYS A 162 -0.93 9.40 -0.39
C LYS A 162 -1.04 10.81 -0.97
N ASN A 163 -0.14 11.71 -0.58
CA ASN A 163 -0.24 13.14 -0.90
C ASN A 163 0.84 13.58 -1.89
N GLU A 164 0.41 14.33 -2.91
CA GLU A 164 1.23 14.94 -3.97
C GLU A 164 1.65 16.39 -3.64
N ARG A 165 1.31 16.90 -2.43
CA ARG A 165 1.28 18.34 -2.13
C ARG A 165 2.61 18.99 -1.80
N ASN A 166 3.69 18.25 -1.70
CA ASN A 166 4.99 18.82 -1.36
C ASN A 166 5.85 18.97 -2.61
N GLU A 167 6.55 20.08 -2.76
CA GLU A 167 7.52 20.31 -3.85
C GLU A 167 8.65 19.24 -3.88
N SER A 168 8.86 18.58 -2.76
CA SER A 168 9.81 17.47 -2.62
C SER A 168 9.38 16.53 -1.50
N PHE A 169 9.80 15.28 -1.55
CA PHE A 169 9.54 14.32 -0.50
C PHE A 169 10.76 13.42 -0.22
N GLU A 170 10.82 12.93 0.99
CA GLU A 170 11.80 11.95 1.43
C GLU A 170 11.25 10.55 1.15
N PHE A 171 11.92 9.80 0.25
CA PHE A 171 11.49 8.45 -0.12
C PHE A 171 12.09 7.37 0.78
N ALA A 172 13.23 7.67 1.41
CA ALA A 172 13.98 6.78 2.29
C ALA A 172 14.76 7.59 3.33
N THR A 173 15.20 6.97 4.43
CA THR A 173 16.24 7.56 5.27
C THR A 173 17.62 7.46 4.60
N ASN A 174 18.61 8.19 5.08
CA ASN A 174 19.99 8.09 4.55
C ASN A 174 20.52 6.67 4.72
N GLU A 175 20.27 6.03 5.86
CA GLU A 175 20.69 4.66 6.16
C GLU A 175 20.02 3.64 5.20
N GLN A 176 18.76 3.88 4.82
CA GLN A 176 18.08 3.04 3.83
C GLN A 176 18.71 3.21 2.45
N LEU A 177 18.95 4.45 2.03
CA LEU A 177 19.59 4.73 0.74
C LEU A 177 20.99 4.10 0.65
N ASP A 178 21.77 4.18 1.72
CA ASP A 178 23.11 3.58 1.77
C ASP A 178 23.05 2.04 1.74
N ARG A 179 22.05 1.43 2.41
CA ARG A 179 21.79 -0.03 2.30
C ARG A 179 21.47 -0.46 0.88
N TYR A 180 20.63 0.29 0.16
CA TYR A 180 20.28 -0.04 -1.25
C TYR A 180 21.50 0.07 -2.15
N ARG A 181 22.36 1.09 -1.98
CA ARG A 181 23.61 1.25 -2.72
C ARG A 181 24.59 0.12 -2.43
N LYS A 182 24.73 -0.24 -1.16
CA LYS A 182 25.54 -1.37 -0.74
C LYS A 182 25.06 -2.66 -1.38
N TYR A 183 23.73 -2.91 -1.34
CA TYR A 183 23.11 -4.06 -1.98
C TYR A 183 23.39 -4.11 -3.48
N GLU A 184 23.20 -2.99 -4.22
CA GLU A 184 23.50 -2.89 -5.64
C GLU A 184 24.97 -3.22 -5.96
N THR A 185 25.89 -2.71 -5.14
CA THR A 185 27.33 -2.89 -5.33
C THR A 185 27.79 -4.32 -5.02
N GLU A 186 27.35 -4.89 -3.90
CA GLU A 186 27.76 -6.22 -3.44
C GLU A 186 27.21 -7.34 -4.35
N HIS A 187 25.95 -7.21 -4.77
CA HIS A 187 25.31 -8.23 -5.61
C HIS A 187 25.51 -7.98 -7.10
N LYS A 188 26.04 -6.82 -7.50
CA LYS A 188 26.25 -6.41 -8.91
C LYS A 188 24.97 -6.48 -9.75
N ILE A 189 23.83 -6.15 -9.14
CA ILE A 189 22.53 -6.11 -9.79
C ILE A 189 21.94 -4.70 -9.68
N PRO A 190 21.31 -4.16 -10.75
CA PRO A 190 20.71 -2.84 -10.68
C PRO A 190 19.53 -2.82 -9.72
N VAL A 191 19.42 -1.71 -8.95
CA VAL A 191 18.31 -1.43 -8.06
C VAL A 191 17.49 -0.27 -8.61
N PHE A 192 16.17 -0.40 -8.57
CA PHE A 192 15.20 0.63 -8.94
C PHE A 192 14.35 1.01 -7.73
N VAL A 193 13.94 2.26 -7.67
CA VAL A 193 12.95 2.74 -6.71
C VAL A 193 11.66 3.00 -7.47
N ALA A 194 10.61 2.24 -7.15
CA ALA A 194 9.26 2.43 -7.66
C ALA A 194 8.50 3.34 -6.68
N ILE A 195 7.97 4.46 -7.19
CA ILE A 195 7.23 5.41 -6.37
C ILE A 195 5.83 5.55 -6.95
N GLY A 196 4.82 5.21 -6.13
CA GLY A 196 3.41 5.47 -6.40
C GLY A 196 2.95 6.70 -5.63
N MET A 197 2.25 7.61 -6.30
CA MET A 197 1.73 8.83 -5.67
C MET A 197 0.22 8.98 -5.89
N GLY A 198 -0.46 9.38 -4.83
CA GLY A 198 -1.91 9.60 -4.83
C GLY A 198 -2.73 8.33 -5.07
N GLY A 199 -4.05 8.46 -5.08
CA GLY A 199 -4.96 7.30 -5.24
C GLY A 199 -4.85 6.31 -4.09
N GLU A 200 -4.87 5.03 -4.44
CA GLU A 200 -4.68 3.89 -3.52
C GLU A 200 -3.38 3.15 -3.85
N GLY A 201 -2.85 2.38 -2.91
CA GLY A 201 -1.65 1.56 -3.16
C GLY A 201 -1.83 0.61 -4.36
N SER A 202 -3.01 0.00 -4.48
CA SER A 202 -3.39 -0.86 -5.60
C SER A 202 -3.67 -0.13 -6.92
N ASN A 203 -3.88 1.18 -6.87
CA ASN A 203 -4.20 2.03 -8.03
C ASN A 203 -3.69 3.46 -7.82
N PRO A 204 -2.37 3.68 -7.87
CA PRO A 204 -1.78 5.01 -7.72
C PRO A 204 -2.19 5.92 -8.89
N LYS A 205 -2.26 7.23 -8.66
CA LYS A 205 -2.54 8.21 -9.72
C LYS A 205 -1.34 8.47 -10.60
N GLN A 206 -0.13 8.41 -10.02
CA GLN A 206 1.14 8.58 -10.72
C GLN A 206 2.10 7.46 -10.32
N LEU A 207 2.95 7.07 -11.26
CA LEU A 207 3.92 6.01 -11.10
C LEU A 207 5.27 6.45 -11.66
N PHE A 208 6.32 6.28 -10.87
CA PHE A 208 7.70 6.64 -11.25
C PHE A 208 8.61 5.45 -11.00
N ILE A 209 9.54 5.20 -11.92
CA ILE A 209 10.58 4.17 -11.77
C ILE A 209 11.94 4.81 -11.96
N ILE A 210 12.72 4.87 -10.92
CA ILE A 210 13.97 5.59 -10.86
C ILE A 210 15.13 4.60 -10.65
N PRO A 211 16.14 4.55 -11.54
CA PRO A 211 17.36 3.82 -11.24
C PRO A 211 18.04 4.39 -9.99
N LEU A 212 18.47 3.54 -9.06
CA LEU A 212 19.10 3.98 -7.82
C LEU A 212 20.33 4.87 -8.08
N LYS A 213 21.09 4.57 -9.11
CA LYS A 213 22.25 5.39 -9.55
C LYS A 213 21.90 6.83 -9.91
N SER A 214 20.62 7.12 -10.24
CA SER A 214 20.13 8.48 -10.53
C SER A 214 19.70 9.24 -9.25
N LEU A 215 19.68 8.58 -8.10
CA LEU A 215 19.29 9.14 -6.81
C LEU A 215 20.52 9.54 -5.99
N LYS A 216 20.84 10.83 -6.00
CA LYS A 216 21.99 11.35 -5.23
C LYS A 216 21.66 11.51 -3.75
N TYR A 217 20.43 11.92 -3.42
CA TYR A 217 19.96 12.20 -2.08
C TYR A 217 18.70 11.39 -1.79
N ASN A 218 18.38 11.21 -0.52
CA ASN A 218 17.15 10.54 -0.04
C ASN A 218 15.89 11.38 -0.23
N LYS A 219 16.04 12.65 -0.59
CA LYS A 219 14.96 13.61 -0.88
C LYS A 219 14.93 13.96 -2.36
N ILE A 220 13.75 13.93 -2.96
CA ILE A 220 13.54 14.10 -4.39
C ILE A 220 12.51 15.22 -4.61
N SER A 221 12.76 16.13 -5.57
CA SER A 221 11.76 17.09 -6.03
C SER A 221 10.77 16.44 -6.99
N ILE A 222 9.54 16.90 -6.98
CA ILE A 222 8.49 16.42 -7.89
C ILE A 222 8.88 16.67 -9.36
N ASP A 223 9.51 17.80 -9.66
CA ASP A 223 9.95 18.09 -11.03
C ASP A 223 11.01 17.10 -11.52
N TYR A 224 11.92 16.67 -10.64
CA TYR A 224 12.88 15.63 -11.00
C TYR A 224 12.21 14.28 -11.26
N LEU A 225 11.18 13.93 -10.48
CA LEU A 225 10.41 12.70 -10.65
C LEU A 225 9.73 12.58 -12.01
N LYS A 226 9.25 13.70 -12.58
CA LYS A 226 8.57 13.71 -13.88
C LYS A 226 9.41 13.09 -15.00
N ASN A 227 10.75 13.13 -14.89
CA ASN A 227 11.64 12.49 -15.86
C ASN A 227 11.57 10.94 -15.84
N PHE A 228 10.98 10.36 -14.82
CA PHE A 228 10.90 8.92 -14.58
C PHE A 228 9.47 8.41 -14.54
N GLU A 229 8.50 9.23 -14.96
CA GLU A 229 7.09 8.88 -14.97
C GLU A 229 6.80 7.72 -15.92
N LYS A 230 5.92 6.81 -15.49
CA LYS A 230 5.49 5.64 -16.24
C LYS A 230 3.98 5.65 -16.43
N GLN A 231 3.53 5.09 -17.53
CA GLN A 231 2.12 4.86 -17.78
C GLN A 231 1.62 3.75 -16.83
N ILE A 232 0.57 4.03 -16.09
CA ILE A 232 0.05 3.15 -15.03
C ILE A 232 -0.50 1.84 -15.61
N ASP A 233 -1.05 1.87 -16.81
CA ASP A 233 -1.65 0.73 -17.52
C ASP A 233 -0.63 -0.17 -18.25
N LYS A 234 0.62 0.27 -18.40
CA LYS A 234 1.65 -0.48 -19.11
C LYS A 234 2.38 -1.47 -18.21
N GLU A 235 2.76 -2.60 -18.80
CA GLU A 235 3.73 -3.53 -18.21
C GLU A 235 5.14 -2.97 -18.26
N PHE A 236 5.98 -3.43 -17.34
CA PHE A 236 7.38 -3.02 -17.32
C PHE A 236 8.24 -3.90 -18.19
N PHE A 237 9.22 -3.27 -18.83
CA PHE A 237 10.26 -3.91 -19.61
C PHE A 237 11.64 -3.54 -19.08
N PHE A 238 12.42 -4.55 -18.68
CA PHE A 238 13.81 -4.35 -18.28
C PHE A 238 14.72 -4.41 -19.50
N ASP A 239 15.25 -3.25 -19.86
CA ASP A 239 16.26 -3.11 -20.92
C ASP A 239 17.64 -3.43 -20.34
N LYS A 240 18.14 -4.63 -20.65
CA LYS A 240 19.41 -5.14 -20.13
C LYS A 240 20.65 -4.40 -20.65
N GLU A 241 20.56 -3.83 -21.84
CA GLU A 241 21.66 -3.15 -22.51
C GLU A 241 21.95 -1.82 -21.82
N TYR A 242 20.91 -1.08 -21.49
CA TYR A 242 21.00 0.22 -20.82
C TYR A 242 20.87 0.13 -19.30
N GLY A 243 20.46 -1.02 -18.77
CA GLY A 243 20.20 -1.22 -17.32
C GLY A 243 19.10 -0.30 -16.82
N ILE A 244 18.02 -0.14 -17.59
CA ILE A 244 16.85 0.70 -17.23
C ILE A 244 15.57 -0.12 -17.26
N LEU A 245 14.63 0.26 -16.42
CA LEU A 245 13.29 -0.29 -16.38
C LEU A 245 12.33 0.70 -17.06
N ARG A 246 11.74 0.27 -18.19
CA ARG A 246 10.81 1.07 -19.00
C ARG A 246 9.38 0.71 -18.75
#